data_0682aece0a5c4cfae652b0355c05763d
#
_entry.id   0682aece0a5c4cfae652b0355c05763d
#
_cell.length_a   1.000
_cell.length_b   1.000
_cell.length_c   1.000
_cell.angle_alpha   90.00
_cell.angle_beta   90.00
_cell.angle_gamma   90.00
#
_symmetry.space_group_name_H-M   'P 1'
#
loop_
_entity.id
_entity.type
_entity.pdbx_description
1 polymer ?
#
loop_
_entity_poly.entity_id
_entity_poly.type
_entity_poly.pdbx_seq_one_letter_code
_entity_poly.pdbx_strand_id
1 'polypeptide(L)'
;EFIIQDKRLFINLHHLFQNEVYLGSVITLMDRNNIHDIAKEITGIDEVIKNLRVTIHEFKNNLHVILGLIQLDKVEEAKSYILTLQQIRAETEVKFHSIEDPLIRALLMSRSLVAKERQIEFTLTEESFLYPTHQRITAYDLVTIIGNLLENAFEACSSLETSSKKVEISLYEDETSLEIQVRDNGEKINPAFKDKLF
;
A
#
# COMPACT_ATOMS: atom_id res chain seq x y z
N GLU A 1 -9.29 9.18 31.87
CA GLU A 1 -8.59 9.99 30.87
C GLU A 1 -8.25 11.34 31.50
N PHE A 2 -7.00 11.74 31.49
CA PHE A 2 -6.53 13.00 32.09
C PHE A 2 -5.77 13.81 31.05
N ILE A 3 -5.89 15.13 31.11
CA ILE A 3 -5.16 16.05 30.24
C ILE A 3 -4.08 16.73 31.10
N ILE A 4 -2.81 16.54 30.76
CA ILE A 4 -1.67 17.18 31.39
C ILE A 4 -0.82 17.83 30.30
N GLN A 5 -0.62 19.14 30.34
CA GLN A 5 0.15 19.92 29.36
C GLN A 5 -0.28 19.64 27.92
N ASP A 6 -1.59 19.70 27.62
CA ASP A 6 -2.23 19.41 26.34
C ASP A 6 -2.07 17.96 25.81
N LYS A 7 -1.56 17.04 26.63
CA LYS A 7 -1.46 15.62 26.30
C LYS A 7 -2.59 14.85 26.97
N ARG A 8 -3.26 14.01 26.18
CA ARG A 8 -4.26 13.07 26.69
C ARG A 8 -3.56 11.77 27.10
N LEU A 9 -3.63 11.47 28.39
CA LEU A 9 -2.98 10.30 28.97
C LEU A 9 -4.01 9.26 29.41
N PHE A 10 -3.75 8.00 29.07
CA PHE A 10 -4.40 6.87 29.73
C PHE A 10 -3.60 6.49 30.97
N ILE A 11 -4.30 6.41 32.09
CA ILE A 11 -3.72 6.02 33.36
C ILE A 11 -4.29 4.66 33.73
N ASN A 12 -3.42 3.70 33.93
CA ASN A 12 -3.76 2.40 34.46
C ASN A 12 -3.13 2.24 35.85
N LEU A 13 -3.96 1.87 36.85
CA LEU A 13 -3.58 1.74 38.24
C LEU A 13 -3.74 0.28 38.66
N HIS A 14 -2.63 -0.36 39.06
CA HIS A 14 -2.63 -1.69 39.62
C HIS A 14 -2.20 -1.67 41.07
N HIS A 15 -3.04 -2.16 41.98
CA HIS A 15 -2.71 -2.33 43.37
C HIS A 15 -1.94 -3.65 43.58
N LEU A 16 -0.83 -3.56 44.31
CA LEU A 16 0.01 -4.71 44.63
C LEU A 16 -0.30 -5.17 46.07
N PHE A 17 -0.61 -6.45 46.21
CA PHE A 17 -0.81 -7.11 47.49
C PHE A 17 0.13 -8.30 47.62
N GLN A 18 0.63 -8.54 48.82
CA GLN A 18 1.34 -9.76 49.18
C GLN A 18 0.77 -10.28 50.52
N ASN A 19 0.28 -11.51 50.52
CA ASN A 19 -0.41 -12.13 51.67
C ASN A 19 -1.51 -11.22 52.25
N GLU A 20 -2.35 -10.67 51.38
CA GLU A 20 -3.44 -9.73 51.70
C GLU A 20 -2.98 -8.37 52.27
N VAL A 21 -1.69 -8.13 52.37
CA VAL A 21 -1.14 -6.81 52.80
C VAL A 21 -0.91 -5.95 51.57
N TYR A 22 -1.48 -4.76 51.59
CA TYR A 22 -1.27 -3.78 50.52
C TYR A 22 0.18 -3.27 50.57
N LEU A 23 0.91 -3.48 49.46
CA LEU A 23 2.32 -3.07 49.31
C LEU A 23 2.47 -1.73 48.59
N GLY A 24 1.50 -1.37 47.75
CA GLY A 24 1.59 -0.15 46.96
C GLY A 24 0.76 -0.24 45.71
N SER A 25 0.98 0.71 44.80
CA SER A 25 0.32 0.75 43.51
C SER A 25 1.32 1.08 42.39
N VAL A 26 1.19 0.42 41.27
CA VAL A 26 1.89 0.75 40.02
C VAL A 26 0.97 1.59 39.18
N ILE A 27 1.44 2.75 38.76
CA ILE A 27 0.73 3.66 37.86
C ILE A 27 1.47 3.60 36.52
N THR A 28 0.78 3.19 35.46
CA THR A 28 1.29 3.25 34.09
C THR A 28 0.60 4.41 33.37
N LEU A 29 1.41 5.30 32.81
CA LEU A 29 0.95 6.45 32.02
C LEU A 29 1.27 6.16 30.56
N MET A 30 0.27 6.23 29.67
CA MET A 30 0.46 6.07 28.24
C MET A 30 -0.12 7.29 27.52
N ASP A 31 0.67 7.91 26.65
CA ASP A 31 0.21 8.98 25.78
C ASP A 31 -0.70 8.37 24.70
N ARG A 32 -1.88 8.95 24.53
CA ARG A 32 -2.85 8.52 23.52
C ARG A 32 -2.28 8.56 22.11
N ASN A 33 -1.40 9.51 21.81
CA ASN A 33 -0.78 9.63 20.51
C ASN A 33 0.13 8.42 20.24
N ASN A 34 0.91 7.98 21.25
CA ASN A 34 1.73 6.76 21.12
C ASN A 34 0.88 5.51 20.84
N ILE A 35 -0.31 5.40 21.45
CA ILE A 35 -1.22 4.27 21.17
C ILE A 35 -1.74 4.33 19.73
N HIS A 36 -2.02 5.52 19.23
CA HIS A 36 -2.48 5.72 17.87
C HIS A 36 -1.38 5.40 16.84
N ASP A 37 -0.14 5.78 17.15
CA ASP A 37 1.03 5.48 16.31
C ASP A 37 1.34 3.98 16.30
N ILE A 38 1.30 3.32 17.46
CA ILE A 38 1.43 1.86 17.56
C ILE A 38 0.27 1.15 16.82
N ALA A 39 -0.95 1.65 16.93
CA ALA A 39 -2.10 1.09 16.20
C ALA A 39 -1.95 1.25 14.68
N LYS A 40 -1.43 2.39 14.20
CA LYS A 40 -1.09 2.59 12.78
C LYS A 40 0.02 1.64 12.31
N GLU A 41 1.05 1.45 13.12
CA GLU A 41 2.15 0.56 12.83
C GLU A 41 1.67 -0.90 12.73
N ILE A 42 0.80 -1.34 13.66
CA ILE A 42 0.16 -2.67 13.63
C ILE A 42 -0.74 -2.80 12.38
N THR A 43 -1.52 -1.77 12.04
CA THR A 43 -2.40 -1.78 10.85
C THR A 43 -1.57 -1.88 9.55
N GLY A 44 -0.44 -1.17 9.50
CA GLY A 44 0.49 -1.28 8.37
C GLY A 44 1.09 -2.68 8.23
N ILE A 45 1.43 -3.33 9.35
CA ILE A 45 1.92 -4.71 9.35
C ILE A 45 0.83 -5.69 8.88
N ASP A 46 -0.41 -5.52 9.31
CA ASP A 46 -1.54 -6.35 8.87
C ASP A 46 -1.78 -6.24 7.35
N GLU A 47 -1.63 -5.06 6.78
CA GLU A 47 -1.75 -4.86 5.33
C GLU A 47 -0.60 -5.52 4.57
N VAL A 48 0.62 -5.43 5.07
CA VAL A 48 1.79 -6.14 4.51
C VAL A 48 1.58 -7.66 4.57
N ILE A 49 1.10 -8.17 5.71
CA ILE A 49 0.80 -9.61 5.88
C ILE A 49 -0.33 -10.03 4.91
N LYS A 50 -1.36 -9.22 4.75
CA LYS A 50 -2.47 -9.47 3.81
C LYS A 50 -1.95 -9.53 2.37
N ASN A 51 -1.13 -8.56 1.96
CA ASN A 51 -0.54 -8.52 0.63
C ASN A 51 0.40 -9.71 0.39
N LEU A 52 1.21 -10.09 1.39
CA LEU A 52 2.07 -11.27 1.32
C LEU A 52 1.24 -12.56 1.17
N ARG A 53 0.12 -12.69 1.88
CA ARG A 53 -0.78 -13.84 1.74
C ARG A 53 -1.38 -13.91 0.33
N VAL A 54 -1.78 -12.79 -0.25
CA VAL A 54 -2.29 -12.73 -1.64
C VAL A 54 -1.21 -13.19 -2.60
N THR A 55 0.01 -12.66 -2.50
CA THR A 55 1.15 -13.05 -3.36
C THR A 55 1.48 -14.55 -3.25
N ILE A 56 1.49 -15.10 -2.02
CA ILE A 56 1.71 -16.54 -1.81
C ILE A 56 0.57 -17.36 -2.43
N HIS A 57 -0.67 -16.89 -2.34
CA HIS A 57 -1.82 -17.58 -2.91
C HIS A 57 -1.75 -17.60 -4.43
N GLU A 58 -1.43 -16.47 -5.07
CA GLU A 58 -1.21 -16.38 -6.52
C GLU A 58 -0.07 -17.29 -6.98
N PHE A 59 1.05 -17.28 -6.26
CA PHE A 59 2.17 -18.17 -6.56
C PHE A 59 1.76 -19.66 -6.50
N LYS A 60 1.02 -20.07 -5.47
CA LYS A 60 0.47 -21.43 -5.36
C LYS A 60 -0.45 -21.76 -6.53
N ASN A 61 -1.34 -20.83 -6.91
CA ASN A 61 -2.25 -21.02 -8.03
C ASN A 61 -1.49 -21.21 -9.34
N ASN A 62 -0.48 -20.38 -9.60
CA ASN A 62 0.36 -20.52 -10.79
C ASN A 62 1.08 -21.87 -10.82
N LEU A 63 1.62 -22.35 -9.69
CA LEU A 63 2.21 -23.68 -9.58
C LEU A 63 1.20 -24.81 -9.84
N HIS A 64 -0.03 -24.68 -9.34
CA HIS A 64 -1.08 -25.67 -9.58
C HIS A 64 -1.48 -25.74 -11.06
N VAL A 65 -1.56 -24.60 -11.74
CA VAL A 65 -1.83 -24.57 -13.19
C VAL A 65 -0.72 -25.26 -13.97
N ILE A 66 0.54 -24.94 -13.66
CA ILE A 66 1.70 -25.57 -14.31
C ILE A 66 1.70 -27.08 -14.07
N LEU A 67 1.50 -27.50 -12.82
CA LEU A 67 1.46 -28.93 -12.47
C LEU A 67 0.31 -29.64 -13.17
N GLY A 68 -0.89 -29.03 -13.21
CA GLY A 68 -2.05 -29.58 -13.92
C GLY A 68 -1.79 -29.77 -15.41
N LEU A 69 -1.16 -28.79 -16.07
CA LEU A 69 -0.79 -28.90 -17.48
C LEU A 69 0.22 -30.03 -17.72
N ILE A 70 1.22 -30.19 -16.83
CA ILE A 70 2.19 -31.28 -16.92
C ILE A 70 1.50 -32.65 -16.72
N GLN A 71 0.59 -32.78 -15.74
CA GLN A 71 -0.14 -34.02 -15.47
C GLN A 71 -1.07 -34.41 -16.63
N LEU A 72 -1.53 -33.44 -17.44
CA LEU A 72 -2.32 -33.65 -18.62
C LEU A 72 -1.47 -33.91 -19.88
N ASP A 73 -0.15 -34.07 -19.71
CA ASP A 73 0.84 -34.22 -20.79
C ASP A 73 0.90 -33.03 -21.79
N LYS A 74 0.50 -31.83 -21.28
CA LYS A 74 0.48 -30.57 -22.04
C LYS A 74 1.72 -29.73 -21.74
N VAL A 75 2.90 -30.29 -21.99
CA VAL A 75 4.17 -29.69 -21.63
C VAL A 75 4.43 -28.37 -22.36
N GLU A 76 4.04 -28.27 -23.65
CA GLU A 76 4.24 -27.01 -24.40
C GLU A 76 3.31 -25.88 -23.93
N GLU A 77 2.09 -26.21 -23.50
CA GLU A 77 1.20 -25.23 -22.86
C GLU A 77 1.74 -24.77 -21.51
N ALA A 78 2.34 -25.67 -20.71
CA ALA A 78 3.00 -25.31 -19.45
C ALA A 78 4.19 -24.38 -19.70
N LYS A 79 5.02 -24.65 -20.69
CA LYS A 79 6.13 -23.76 -21.09
C LYS A 79 5.62 -22.38 -21.52
N SER A 80 4.61 -22.33 -22.37
CA SER A 80 3.99 -21.08 -22.82
C SER A 80 3.45 -20.27 -21.65
N TYR A 81 2.80 -20.93 -20.68
CA TYR A 81 2.31 -20.28 -19.46
C TYR A 81 3.43 -19.67 -18.61
N ILE A 82 4.52 -20.42 -18.40
CA ILE A 82 5.72 -19.94 -17.68
C ILE A 82 6.31 -18.71 -18.38
N LEU A 83 6.47 -18.77 -19.70
CA LEU A 83 7.02 -17.67 -20.50
C LEU A 83 6.12 -16.42 -20.39
N THR A 84 4.80 -16.60 -20.41
CA THR A 84 3.84 -15.50 -20.20
C THR A 84 4.00 -14.86 -18.83
N LEU A 85 4.14 -15.66 -17.76
CA LEU A 85 4.39 -15.15 -16.41
C LEU A 85 5.72 -14.38 -16.33
N GLN A 86 6.78 -14.88 -16.96
CA GLN A 86 8.07 -14.20 -17.02
C GLN A 86 8.02 -12.89 -17.79
N GLN A 87 7.31 -12.86 -18.91
CA GLN A 87 7.15 -11.66 -19.74
C GLN A 87 6.38 -10.57 -19.01
N ILE A 88 5.26 -10.92 -18.35
CA ILE A 88 4.49 -9.98 -17.52
C ILE A 88 5.38 -9.38 -16.42
N ARG A 89 6.21 -10.21 -15.79
CA ARG A 89 7.15 -9.77 -14.76
C ARG A 89 8.22 -8.82 -15.31
N ALA A 90 8.84 -9.18 -16.42
CA ALA A 90 9.87 -8.37 -17.06
C ALA A 90 9.34 -7.00 -17.53
N GLU A 91 8.17 -6.97 -18.18
CA GLU A 91 7.52 -5.72 -18.59
C GLU A 91 7.22 -4.81 -17.39
N THR A 92 6.79 -5.40 -16.27
CA THR A 92 6.48 -4.67 -15.03
C THR A 92 7.74 -4.16 -14.34
N GLU A 93 8.82 -4.96 -14.32
CA GLU A 93 10.12 -4.55 -13.76
C GLU A 93 10.73 -3.38 -14.55
N VAL A 94 10.69 -3.42 -15.88
CA VAL A 94 11.16 -2.32 -16.73
C VAL A 94 10.35 -1.05 -16.50
N LYS A 95 9.03 -1.18 -16.35
CA LYS A 95 8.12 -0.04 -16.18
C LYS A 95 8.39 0.77 -14.90
N PHE A 96 8.82 0.11 -13.81
CA PHE A 96 8.99 0.75 -12.50
C PHE A 96 10.44 0.72 -12.00
N HIS A 97 11.41 0.56 -12.90
CA HIS A 97 12.82 0.43 -12.50
C HIS A 97 13.41 1.70 -11.86
N SER A 98 12.91 2.89 -12.23
CA SER A 98 13.33 4.19 -11.68
C SER A 98 12.84 4.43 -10.25
N ILE A 99 11.95 3.60 -9.74
CA ILE A 99 11.49 3.63 -8.36
C ILE A 99 12.38 2.69 -7.55
N GLU A 100 13.38 3.23 -6.86
CA GLU A 100 14.38 2.41 -6.16
C GLU A 100 13.86 1.85 -4.83
N ASP A 101 12.86 2.49 -4.19
CA ASP A 101 12.20 1.95 -3.00
C ASP A 101 11.44 0.66 -3.33
N PRO A 102 11.79 -0.49 -2.70
CA PRO A 102 11.19 -1.78 -3.02
C PRO A 102 9.72 -1.89 -2.60
N LEU A 103 9.28 -1.18 -1.54
CA LEU A 103 7.89 -1.21 -1.08
C LEU A 103 6.99 -0.43 -2.04
N ILE A 104 7.43 0.75 -2.47
CA ILE A 104 6.69 1.56 -3.44
C ILE A 104 6.66 0.87 -4.81
N ARG A 105 7.78 0.28 -5.24
CA ARG A 105 7.80 -0.52 -6.47
C ARG A 105 6.79 -1.67 -6.41
N ALA A 106 6.75 -2.43 -5.32
CA ALA A 106 5.80 -3.52 -5.12
C ALA A 106 4.34 -3.02 -5.10
N LEU A 107 4.08 -1.87 -4.47
CA LEU A 107 2.76 -1.22 -4.50
C LEU A 107 2.34 -0.90 -5.94
N LEU A 108 3.19 -0.22 -6.72
CA LEU A 108 2.89 0.16 -8.10
C LEU A 108 2.66 -1.06 -9.00
N MET A 109 3.45 -2.13 -8.81
CA MET A 109 3.24 -3.40 -9.51
C MET A 109 1.86 -3.99 -9.19
N SER A 110 1.49 -4.06 -7.91
CA SER A 110 0.18 -4.53 -7.47
C SER A 110 -0.96 -3.69 -8.05
N ARG A 111 -0.83 -2.35 -7.98
CA ARG A 111 -1.82 -1.42 -8.53
C ARG A 111 -1.93 -1.51 -10.05
N SER A 112 -0.84 -1.79 -10.76
CA SER A 112 -0.86 -2.04 -12.21
C SER A 112 -1.70 -3.27 -12.58
N LEU A 113 -1.67 -4.33 -11.79
CA LEU A 113 -2.53 -5.50 -11.98
C LEU A 113 -4.00 -5.17 -11.75
N VAL A 114 -4.33 -4.48 -10.66
CA VAL A 114 -5.70 -4.02 -10.37
C VAL A 114 -6.24 -3.11 -11.48
N ALA A 115 -5.41 -2.18 -11.98
CA ALA A 115 -5.77 -1.31 -13.10
C ALA A 115 -6.12 -2.13 -14.35
N LYS A 116 -5.31 -3.15 -14.67
CA LYS A 116 -5.56 -4.04 -15.79
C LYS A 116 -6.88 -4.81 -15.65
N GLU A 117 -7.19 -5.32 -14.46
CA GLU A 117 -8.47 -5.98 -14.17
C GLU A 117 -9.67 -5.03 -14.35
N ARG A 118 -9.52 -3.75 -13.93
CA ARG A 118 -10.54 -2.71 -14.08
C ARG A 118 -10.57 -2.06 -15.48
N GLN A 119 -9.73 -2.53 -16.40
CA GLN A 119 -9.56 -1.98 -17.77
C GLN A 119 -9.14 -0.50 -17.75
N ILE A 120 -8.26 -0.12 -16.82
CA ILE A 120 -7.68 1.20 -16.67
C ILE A 120 -6.26 1.17 -17.26
N GLU A 121 -5.95 2.09 -18.18
CA GLU A 121 -4.59 2.35 -18.64
C GLU A 121 -3.83 3.07 -17.51
N PHE A 122 -2.93 2.35 -16.84
CA PHE A 122 -2.13 2.88 -15.72
C PHE A 122 -0.70 3.12 -16.16
N THR A 123 -0.22 4.36 -16.02
CA THR A 123 1.13 4.76 -16.46
C THR A 123 1.90 5.45 -15.33
N LEU A 124 3.20 5.17 -15.27
CA LEU A 124 4.19 5.95 -14.52
C LEU A 124 4.87 6.90 -15.52
N THR A 125 5.01 8.18 -15.18
CA THR A 125 5.71 9.14 -16.06
C THR A 125 7.20 8.79 -16.15
N GLU A 126 7.83 9.12 -17.28
CA GLU A 126 9.25 8.81 -17.55
C GLU A 126 10.19 9.55 -16.61
N GLU A 127 9.80 10.72 -16.11
CA GLU A 127 10.59 11.55 -15.19
C GLU A 127 10.51 11.07 -13.74
N SER A 128 9.68 10.05 -13.45
CA SER A 128 9.50 9.54 -12.09
C SER A 128 10.76 8.88 -11.55
N PHE A 129 11.13 9.28 -10.35
CA PHE A 129 12.27 8.74 -9.62
C PHE A 129 12.03 8.80 -8.11
N LEU A 130 12.35 7.72 -7.40
CA LEU A 130 12.38 7.67 -5.93
C LEU A 130 13.65 6.97 -5.45
N TYR A 131 14.25 7.52 -4.41
CA TYR A 131 15.40 6.89 -3.74
C TYR A 131 14.98 5.60 -2.99
N PRO A 132 15.95 4.73 -2.66
CA PRO A 132 15.67 3.50 -1.90
C PRO A 132 15.30 3.77 -0.42
N THR A 133 15.64 4.97 0.08
CA THR A 133 15.34 5.44 1.45
C THR A 133 15.00 6.92 1.44
N HIS A 134 14.05 7.32 2.29
CA HIS A 134 13.54 8.68 2.36
C HIS A 134 13.92 9.34 3.68
N GLN A 135 14.36 10.61 3.65
CA GLN A 135 14.83 11.32 4.85
C GLN A 135 13.70 11.90 5.71
N ARG A 136 12.54 12.19 5.12
CA ARG A 136 11.48 13.01 5.75
C ARG A 136 10.19 12.25 5.99
N ILE A 137 10.02 11.12 5.34
CA ILE A 137 8.79 10.32 5.38
C ILE A 137 9.17 8.85 5.41
N THR A 138 8.40 8.02 6.07
CA THR A 138 8.63 6.58 6.02
C THR A 138 8.09 5.97 4.74
N ALA A 139 8.70 4.88 4.26
CA ALA A 139 8.17 4.13 3.13
C ALA A 139 6.72 3.65 3.36
N TYR A 140 6.34 3.34 4.60
CA TYR A 140 4.98 2.95 4.97
C TYR A 140 3.97 4.10 4.81
N ASP A 141 4.34 5.33 5.20
CA ASP A 141 3.48 6.50 5.00
C ASP A 141 3.31 6.77 3.50
N LEU A 142 4.38 6.62 2.71
CA LEU A 142 4.32 6.73 1.25
C LEU A 142 3.40 5.67 0.63
N VAL A 143 3.50 4.42 1.06
CA VAL A 143 2.58 3.34 0.64
C VAL A 143 1.13 3.73 0.91
N THR A 144 0.85 4.30 2.09
CA THR A 144 -0.49 4.73 2.47
C THR A 144 -0.98 5.89 1.60
N ILE A 145 -0.14 6.92 1.41
CA ILE A 145 -0.50 8.10 0.61
C ILE A 145 -0.73 7.71 -0.85
N ILE A 146 0.24 7.04 -1.47
CA ILE A 146 0.17 6.64 -2.88
C ILE A 146 -1.00 5.65 -3.09
N GLY A 147 -1.17 4.70 -2.16
CA GLY A 147 -2.26 3.72 -2.22
C GLY A 147 -3.63 4.36 -2.23
N ASN A 148 -3.87 5.34 -1.35
CA ASN A 148 -5.13 6.08 -1.27
C ASN A 148 -5.36 6.96 -2.49
N LEU A 149 -4.33 7.66 -2.98
CA LEU A 149 -4.45 8.50 -4.17
C LEU A 149 -4.81 7.66 -5.42
N LEU A 150 -4.15 6.50 -5.59
CA LEU A 150 -4.44 5.60 -6.70
C LEU A 150 -5.83 4.95 -6.59
N GLU A 151 -6.27 4.54 -5.38
CA GLU A 151 -7.61 3.99 -5.22
C GLU A 151 -8.69 5.02 -5.55
N ASN A 152 -8.55 6.26 -5.07
CA ASN A 152 -9.44 7.37 -5.41
C ASN A 152 -9.51 7.61 -6.93
N ALA A 153 -8.36 7.60 -7.63
CA ALA A 153 -8.30 7.74 -9.07
C ALA A 153 -8.96 6.57 -9.81
N PHE A 154 -8.76 5.34 -9.34
CA PHE A 154 -9.40 4.15 -9.92
C PHE A 154 -10.92 4.15 -9.71
N GLU A 155 -11.38 4.59 -8.53
CA GLU A 155 -12.81 4.74 -8.24
C GLU A 155 -13.44 5.81 -9.15
N ALA A 156 -12.78 6.97 -9.31
CA ALA A 156 -13.26 8.02 -10.21
C ALA A 156 -13.37 7.54 -11.67
N CYS A 157 -12.43 6.70 -12.12
CA CYS A 157 -12.50 6.08 -13.44
C CYS A 157 -13.57 4.98 -13.53
N SER A 158 -13.95 4.34 -12.43
CA SER A 158 -14.89 3.22 -12.44
C SER A 158 -16.31 3.66 -12.84
N SER A 159 -16.69 4.91 -12.54
CA SER A 159 -17.97 5.50 -12.91
C SER A 159 -18.09 5.88 -14.40
N LEU A 160 -16.97 5.88 -15.14
CA LEU A 160 -17.00 6.19 -16.57
C LEU A 160 -17.56 5.02 -17.40
N GLU A 161 -18.55 5.32 -18.22
CA GLU A 161 -19.07 4.37 -19.26
C GLU A 161 -18.16 4.29 -20.50
N THR A 162 -17.10 5.11 -20.56
CA THR A 162 -16.20 5.15 -21.71
C THR A 162 -15.16 4.04 -21.71
N SER A 163 -14.74 3.60 -22.91
CA SER A 163 -13.73 2.56 -23.09
C SER A 163 -12.28 3.02 -22.81
N SER A 164 -12.05 4.31 -22.53
CA SER A 164 -10.72 4.88 -22.33
C SER A 164 -10.60 5.43 -20.90
N LYS A 165 -10.34 4.56 -19.95
CA LYS A 165 -10.04 4.91 -18.55
C LYS A 165 -8.54 5.05 -18.39
N LYS A 166 -8.06 6.19 -17.86
CA LYS A 166 -6.63 6.48 -17.74
C LYS A 166 -6.31 7.03 -16.37
N VAL A 167 -5.25 6.48 -15.78
CA VAL A 167 -4.63 6.98 -14.54
C VAL A 167 -3.13 7.06 -14.75
N GLU A 168 -2.57 8.22 -14.50
CA GLU A 168 -1.15 8.51 -14.58
C GLU A 168 -0.63 8.88 -13.19
N ILE A 169 0.51 8.34 -12.81
CA ILE A 169 1.23 8.73 -11.59
C ILE A 169 2.60 9.27 -11.95
N SER A 170 2.98 10.36 -11.27
CA SER A 170 4.33 10.93 -11.26
C SER A 170 4.84 10.96 -9.84
N LEU A 171 6.07 10.48 -9.65
CA LEU A 171 6.76 10.45 -8.37
C LEU A 171 8.14 11.08 -8.58
N TYR A 172 8.43 12.13 -7.87
CA TYR A 172 9.72 12.81 -7.99
C TYR A 172 10.29 13.12 -6.60
N GLU A 173 11.52 12.71 -6.37
CA GLU A 173 12.24 12.97 -5.13
C GLU A 173 13.61 13.55 -5.41
N ASP A 174 13.94 14.65 -4.74
CA ASP A 174 15.26 15.24 -4.68
C ASP A 174 15.72 15.45 -3.23
N GLU A 175 16.88 16.09 -3.01
CA GLU A 175 17.42 16.34 -1.67
C GLU A 175 16.51 17.21 -0.79
N THR A 176 15.58 17.98 -1.39
CA THR A 176 14.78 19.01 -0.72
C THR A 176 13.29 18.72 -0.72
N SER A 177 12.80 17.97 -1.69
CA SER A 177 11.37 17.76 -1.93
C SER A 177 11.04 16.34 -2.36
N LEU A 178 9.81 15.93 -2.05
CA LEU A 178 9.15 14.76 -2.56
C LEU A 178 7.80 15.19 -3.14
N GLU A 179 7.60 14.97 -4.43
CA GLU A 179 6.35 15.30 -5.14
C GLU A 179 5.65 14.03 -5.59
N ILE A 180 4.36 13.93 -5.29
CA ILE A 180 3.48 12.85 -5.71
C ILE A 180 2.32 13.46 -6.46
N GLN A 181 2.16 13.11 -7.73
CA GLN A 181 1.03 13.56 -8.53
C GLN A 181 0.31 12.37 -9.14
N VAL A 182 -1.01 12.32 -8.94
CA VAL A 182 -1.89 11.33 -9.59
C VAL A 182 -2.91 12.10 -10.43
N ARG A 183 -3.02 11.72 -11.68
CA ARG A 183 -3.99 12.28 -12.64
C ARG A 183 -4.87 11.17 -13.15
N ASP A 184 -6.16 11.43 -13.20
CA ASP A 184 -7.15 10.55 -13.80
C ASP A 184 -8.04 11.31 -14.77
N ASN A 185 -8.71 10.57 -15.64
CA ASN A 185 -9.74 11.14 -16.54
C ASN A 185 -11.16 10.81 -16.08
N GLY A 186 -11.34 10.44 -14.80
CA GLY A 186 -12.61 10.09 -14.18
C GLY A 186 -13.53 11.30 -13.95
N GLU A 187 -14.57 11.07 -13.17
CA GLU A 187 -15.49 12.14 -12.78
C GLU A 187 -14.79 13.18 -11.91
N LYS A 188 -15.02 14.46 -12.23
CA LYS A 188 -14.48 15.56 -11.46
C LYS A 188 -15.08 15.60 -10.06
N ILE A 189 -14.25 15.84 -9.06
CA ILE A 189 -14.69 16.06 -7.68
C ILE A 189 -15.65 17.24 -7.64
N ASN A 190 -16.85 17.02 -7.07
CA ASN A 190 -17.84 18.08 -6.90
C ASN A 190 -17.23 19.24 -6.08
N PRO A 191 -17.27 20.49 -6.59
CA PRO A 191 -16.69 21.65 -5.90
C PRO A 191 -17.14 21.82 -4.45
N ALA A 192 -18.36 21.35 -4.10
CA ALA A 192 -18.88 21.40 -2.73
C ALA A 192 -18.09 20.53 -1.72
N PHE A 193 -17.28 19.60 -2.19
CA PHE A 193 -16.44 18.75 -1.34
C PHE A 193 -14.99 19.21 -1.25
N LYS A 194 -14.57 20.21 -2.07
CA LYS A 194 -13.18 20.70 -2.06
C LYS A 194 -12.72 21.18 -0.69
N ASP A 195 -13.59 21.86 0.05
CA ASP A 195 -13.29 22.41 1.39
C ASP A 195 -13.27 21.35 2.50
N LYS A 196 -13.56 20.10 2.17
CA LYS A 196 -13.61 18.97 3.13
C LYS A 196 -12.52 17.92 2.87
N LEU A 197 -11.69 18.13 1.85
CA LEU A 197 -10.65 17.17 1.44
C LEU A 197 -9.34 17.31 2.22
N PHE A 198 -9.16 18.40 2.98
CA PHE A 198 -7.96 18.71 3.79
C PHE A 198 -8.36 19.20 5.17
#